data_af5b1234d184c4a4992a6f03194d1f3b
#
_entry.id   af5b1234d184c4a4992a6f03194d1f3b
#
_cell.length_a   1.000
_cell.length_b   1.000
_cell.length_c   1.000
_cell.angle_alpha   90.00
_cell.angle_beta   90.00
_cell.angle_gamma   90.00
#
_symmetry.space_group_name_H-M   'P 1'
#
loop_
_entity.id
_entity.type
_entity.pdbx_description
1 polymer ?
#
loop_
_entity_poly.entity_id
_entity_poly.type
_entity_poly.pdbx_seq_one_letter_code
_entity_poly.pdbx_strand_id
1 'polypeptide(L)'
;DYPLEELLPYIDWMPFFNAWEFAGRFPDILTDPVVGEAASNLYADARRMLKDLIAGRWTRASAVIGFFPANSVGDDIEVYADESRAQVIHRLHHLRQQKPKPAGQPHYSLADFVAPRESGVADWIGAFAVTAGLGLDDKIRELEARHDDYASIMAKALADRLAEALAERMHERVRREFWGYVPEERFINDQLVKEAYRGIRPAPGYPACPDHTEKATLWRMLDAEKNTGIRLTESYAMYPTAAVSGWYFSHPEAKYFQIGRIDADQVADYARRKGLSVAEAERWLAPVVGYEATERAA
;
A
#
# COMPACT_ATOMS: atom_id res chain seq x y z
N ASP A 1 15.76 -12.37 1.67
CA ASP A 1 14.73 -12.82 2.65
C ASP A 1 14.81 -11.93 3.89
N TYR A 2 13.66 -11.38 4.33
CA TYR A 2 13.56 -10.57 5.55
C TYR A 2 13.19 -11.49 6.74
N PRO A 3 13.82 -11.36 7.93
CA PRO A 3 13.50 -12.19 9.09
C PRO A 3 12.06 -11.95 9.56
N LEU A 4 11.22 -12.99 9.57
CA LEU A 4 9.82 -12.89 9.97
C LEU A 4 9.66 -12.54 11.46
N GLU A 5 10.61 -12.95 12.30
CA GLU A 5 10.62 -12.68 13.73
C GLU A 5 10.67 -11.17 14.04
N GLU A 6 11.37 -10.40 13.19
CA GLU A 6 11.44 -8.93 13.33
C GLU A 6 10.11 -8.23 13.05
N LEU A 7 9.18 -8.91 12.39
CA LEU A 7 7.89 -8.35 12.02
C LEU A 7 6.82 -8.47 13.12
N LEU A 8 7.01 -9.41 14.05
CA LEU A 8 6.01 -9.69 15.09
C LEU A 8 5.59 -8.46 15.91
N PRO A 9 6.52 -7.55 16.30
CA PRO A 9 6.16 -6.32 17.02
C PRO A 9 5.35 -5.32 16.19
N TYR A 10 5.32 -5.46 14.85
CA TYR A 10 4.64 -4.54 13.93
C TYR A 10 3.27 -5.02 13.49
N ILE A 11 2.83 -6.20 13.95
CA ILE A 11 1.52 -6.74 13.56
C ILE A 11 0.40 -5.87 14.14
N ASP A 12 -0.43 -5.31 13.27
CA ASP A 12 -1.76 -4.83 13.63
C ASP A 12 -2.73 -6.01 13.65
N TRP A 13 -3.24 -6.32 14.85
CA TRP A 13 -4.12 -7.47 15.07
C TRP A 13 -5.59 -7.18 14.73
N MET A 14 -6.01 -5.91 14.67
CA MET A 14 -7.44 -5.63 14.44
C MET A 14 -7.94 -6.12 13.08
N PRO A 15 -7.23 -5.92 11.95
CA PRO A 15 -7.66 -6.49 10.67
C PRO A 15 -7.74 -8.02 10.68
N PHE A 16 -6.89 -8.70 11.47
CA PHE A 16 -7.02 -10.15 11.69
C PHE A 16 -8.33 -10.50 12.38
N PHE A 17 -8.66 -9.85 13.50
CA PHE A 17 -9.91 -10.07 14.20
C PHE A 17 -11.14 -9.73 13.34
N ASN A 18 -11.08 -8.65 12.58
CA ASN A 18 -12.17 -8.24 11.67
C ASN A 18 -12.44 -9.30 10.58
N ALA A 19 -11.40 -9.98 10.06
CA ALA A 19 -11.56 -11.06 9.09
C ALA A 19 -12.33 -12.28 9.68
N TRP A 20 -12.35 -12.42 11.01
CA TRP A 20 -13.12 -13.41 11.75
C TRP A 20 -14.41 -12.83 12.37
N GLU A 21 -14.87 -11.69 11.84
CA GLU A 21 -16.11 -10.99 12.25
C GLU A 21 -16.12 -10.48 13.71
N PHE A 22 -14.95 -10.37 14.34
CA PHE A 22 -14.83 -9.72 15.63
C PHE A 22 -14.67 -8.21 15.47
N ALA A 23 -15.49 -7.44 16.19
CA ALA A 23 -15.38 -5.99 16.26
C ALA A 23 -14.88 -5.56 17.65
N GLY A 24 -14.02 -4.55 17.69
CA GLY A 24 -13.49 -4.03 18.95
C GLY A 24 -12.19 -3.30 18.77
N ARG A 25 -11.36 -3.33 19.80
CA ARG A 25 -10.02 -2.74 19.80
C ARG A 25 -9.05 -3.72 20.43
N PHE A 26 -7.92 -3.95 19.80
CA PHE A 26 -6.84 -4.75 20.39
C PHE A 26 -5.97 -3.85 21.31
N PRO A 27 -5.57 -4.31 22.53
CA PRO A 27 -5.83 -5.65 23.10
C PRO A 27 -7.15 -5.80 23.89
N ASP A 28 -7.95 -4.74 24.02
CA ASP A 28 -9.15 -4.69 24.88
C ASP A 28 -10.17 -5.80 24.52
N ILE A 29 -10.25 -6.17 23.23
CA ILE A 29 -11.12 -7.22 22.72
C ILE A 29 -10.91 -8.56 23.43
N LEU A 30 -9.71 -8.84 23.93
CA LEU A 30 -9.37 -10.10 24.62
C LEU A 30 -10.05 -10.23 26.00
N THR A 31 -10.47 -9.10 26.57
CA THR A 31 -11.14 -9.04 27.87
C THR A 31 -12.59 -8.57 27.76
N ASP A 32 -13.13 -8.49 26.55
CA ASP A 32 -14.50 -8.09 26.30
C ASP A 32 -15.47 -9.10 26.97
N PRO A 33 -16.51 -8.65 27.67
CA PRO A 33 -17.42 -9.54 28.44
C PRO A 33 -18.26 -10.46 27.54
N VAL A 34 -18.40 -10.16 26.26
CA VAL A 34 -19.21 -10.95 25.31
C VAL A 34 -18.34 -11.83 24.43
N VAL A 35 -17.32 -11.26 23.80
CA VAL A 35 -16.50 -11.94 22.79
C VAL A 35 -15.09 -12.29 23.30
N GLY A 36 -14.69 -11.86 24.47
CA GLY A 36 -13.31 -11.96 24.95
C GLY A 36 -12.75 -13.37 25.02
N GLU A 37 -13.56 -14.36 25.45
CA GLU A 37 -13.14 -15.76 25.49
C GLU A 37 -12.85 -16.29 24.07
N ALA A 38 -13.76 -16.07 23.12
CA ALA A 38 -13.61 -16.51 21.74
C ALA A 38 -12.44 -15.78 21.05
N ALA A 39 -12.30 -14.46 21.27
CA ALA A 39 -11.19 -13.67 20.76
C ALA A 39 -9.85 -14.13 21.33
N SER A 40 -9.77 -14.45 22.61
CA SER A 40 -8.56 -14.95 23.27
C SER A 40 -8.15 -16.32 22.73
N ASN A 41 -9.11 -17.23 22.49
CA ASN A 41 -8.85 -18.53 21.89
C ASN A 41 -8.33 -18.38 20.46
N LEU A 42 -8.99 -17.56 19.63
CA LEU A 42 -8.55 -17.27 18.27
C LEU A 42 -7.13 -16.66 18.24
N TYR A 43 -6.85 -15.74 19.16
CA TYR A 43 -5.52 -15.12 19.29
C TYR A 43 -4.45 -16.13 19.69
N ALA A 44 -4.77 -17.05 20.61
CA ALA A 44 -3.86 -18.13 21.02
C ALA A 44 -3.55 -19.07 19.84
N ASP A 45 -4.55 -19.41 19.04
CA ASP A 45 -4.39 -20.23 17.84
C ASP A 45 -3.52 -19.51 16.78
N ALA A 46 -3.79 -18.23 16.54
CA ALA A 46 -3.01 -17.41 15.63
C ALA A 46 -1.53 -17.31 16.05
N ARG A 47 -1.26 -17.09 17.33
CA ARG A 47 0.12 -17.05 17.85
C ARG A 47 0.83 -18.40 17.74
N ARG A 48 0.13 -19.50 17.96
CA ARG A 48 0.68 -20.85 17.77
C ARG A 48 1.01 -21.08 16.30
N MET A 49 0.07 -20.79 15.39
CA MET A 49 0.31 -20.94 13.95
C MET A 49 1.43 -20.02 13.45
N LEU A 50 1.54 -18.78 13.92
CA LEU A 50 2.68 -17.90 13.60
C LEU A 50 4.01 -18.53 13.97
N LYS A 51 4.10 -19.14 15.16
CA LYS A 51 5.30 -19.85 15.59
C LYS A 51 5.62 -21.02 14.66
N ASP A 52 4.62 -21.82 14.30
CA ASP A 52 4.79 -22.95 13.40
C ASP A 52 5.14 -22.50 11.98
N LEU A 53 4.52 -21.44 11.49
CA LEU A 53 4.79 -20.82 10.20
C LEU A 53 6.25 -20.37 10.09
N ILE A 54 6.76 -19.70 11.11
CA ILE A 54 8.14 -19.21 11.17
C ILE A 54 9.12 -20.40 11.30
N ALA A 55 8.90 -21.28 12.26
CA ALA A 55 9.79 -22.42 12.51
C ALA A 55 9.80 -23.40 11.33
N GLY A 56 8.67 -23.63 10.71
CA GLY A 56 8.49 -24.49 9.54
C GLY A 56 8.88 -23.83 8.21
N ARG A 57 9.19 -22.54 8.21
CA ARG A 57 9.49 -21.75 7.00
C ARG A 57 8.42 -21.91 5.93
N TRP A 58 7.15 -21.83 6.33
CA TRP A 58 6.01 -21.99 5.40
C TRP A 58 5.95 -20.87 4.37
N THR A 59 6.47 -19.70 4.73
CA THR A 59 6.55 -18.54 3.85
C THR A 59 7.88 -17.81 4.03
N ARG A 60 8.19 -16.96 3.06
CA ARG A 60 9.34 -16.05 3.12
C ARG A 60 8.86 -14.62 2.86
N ALA A 61 9.53 -13.67 3.50
CA ALA A 61 9.31 -12.26 3.29
C ALA A 61 10.41 -11.64 2.43
N SER A 62 10.03 -10.75 1.53
CA SER A 62 10.94 -10.01 0.66
C SER A 62 10.47 -8.57 0.50
N ALA A 63 11.42 -7.65 0.34
CA ALA A 63 11.15 -6.23 0.14
C ALA A 63 12.11 -5.61 -0.85
N VAL A 64 11.62 -4.71 -1.68
CA VAL A 64 12.42 -3.77 -2.46
C VAL A 64 11.94 -2.35 -2.19
N ILE A 65 12.88 -1.43 -2.02
CA ILE A 65 12.62 0.01 -1.93
C ILE A 65 13.53 0.76 -2.88
N GLY A 66 13.10 1.93 -3.33
CA GLY A 66 13.91 2.83 -4.15
C GLY A 66 13.55 4.28 -3.89
N PHE A 67 14.53 5.17 -4.08
CA PHE A 67 14.36 6.62 -4.01
C PHE A 67 14.79 7.22 -5.33
N PHE A 68 13.97 8.12 -5.86
CA PHE A 68 14.13 8.64 -7.20
C PHE A 68 14.02 10.16 -7.19
N PRO A 69 14.92 10.89 -7.89
CA PRO A 69 14.75 12.30 -8.11
C PRO A 69 13.40 12.57 -8.79
N ALA A 70 12.60 13.47 -8.22
CA ALA A 70 11.25 13.73 -8.72
C ALA A 70 10.85 15.19 -8.49
N ASN A 71 9.94 15.68 -9.34
CA ASN A 71 9.22 16.93 -9.15
C ASN A 71 7.78 16.79 -9.65
N SER A 72 6.86 17.53 -9.08
CA SER A 72 5.50 17.59 -9.59
C SER A 72 5.34 18.54 -10.77
N VAL A 73 4.44 18.18 -11.69
CA VAL A 73 4.04 18.97 -12.85
C VAL A 73 2.51 18.86 -12.97
N GLY A 74 1.81 19.87 -12.52
CA GLY A 74 0.36 19.79 -12.34
C GLY A 74 0.00 18.68 -11.35
N ASP A 75 -0.86 17.74 -11.76
CA ASP A 75 -1.25 16.60 -10.93
C ASP A 75 -0.40 15.33 -11.20
N ASP A 76 0.65 15.44 -12.00
CA ASP A 76 1.60 14.34 -12.24
C ASP A 76 2.90 14.56 -11.46
N ILE A 77 3.64 13.46 -11.24
CA ILE A 77 5.00 13.50 -10.72
C ILE A 77 5.93 12.95 -11.81
N GLU A 78 6.89 13.77 -12.25
CA GLU A 78 7.98 13.35 -13.12
C GLU A 78 9.11 12.74 -12.29
N VAL A 79 9.54 11.55 -12.70
CA VAL A 79 10.66 10.82 -12.11
C VAL A 79 11.83 10.88 -13.09
N TYR A 80 12.99 11.29 -12.61
CA TYR A 80 14.17 11.52 -13.43
C TYR A 80 15.17 10.36 -13.34
N ALA A 81 16.00 10.23 -14.39
CA ALA A 81 17.04 9.21 -14.46
C ALA A 81 18.10 9.38 -13.36
N ASP A 82 18.43 10.63 -13.05
CA ASP A 82 19.44 10.99 -12.07
C ASP A 82 19.22 12.41 -11.50
N GLU A 83 20.11 12.85 -10.64
CA GLU A 83 20.04 14.15 -9.98
C GLU A 83 20.18 15.36 -10.92
N SER A 84 20.68 15.18 -12.15
CA SER A 84 20.70 16.25 -13.14
C SER A 84 19.31 16.68 -13.60
N ARG A 85 18.30 15.82 -13.42
CA ARG A 85 16.89 16.04 -13.80
C ARG A 85 16.70 16.36 -15.29
N ALA A 86 17.70 15.98 -16.12
CA ALA A 86 17.67 16.26 -17.56
C ALA A 86 16.73 15.31 -18.33
N GLN A 87 16.54 14.07 -17.83
CA GLN A 87 15.76 13.04 -18.50
C GLN A 87 14.66 12.52 -17.58
N VAL A 88 13.40 12.67 -18.00
CA VAL A 88 12.23 12.02 -17.37
C VAL A 88 12.19 10.56 -17.83
N ILE A 89 12.19 9.63 -16.90
CA ILE A 89 12.11 8.19 -17.19
C ILE A 89 10.74 7.59 -16.88
N HIS A 90 10.01 8.18 -15.91
CA HIS A 90 8.65 7.78 -15.57
C HIS A 90 7.78 8.99 -15.24
N ARG A 91 6.47 8.83 -15.42
CA ARG A 91 5.45 9.74 -14.89
C ARG A 91 4.48 8.95 -14.06
N LEU A 92 4.16 9.49 -12.88
CA LEU A 92 3.15 8.98 -11.98
C LEU A 92 1.94 9.88 -12.12
N HIS A 93 0.82 9.29 -12.54
CA HIS A 93 -0.39 10.05 -12.81
C HIS A 93 -1.29 10.04 -11.60
N HIS A 94 -1.61 11.22 -11.09
CA HIS A 94 -2.49 11.37 -9.94
C HIS A 94 -3.76 12.15 -10.31
N LEU A 95 -4.74 12.02 -9.43
CA LEU A 95 -5.99 12.74 -9.49
C LEU A 95 -6.03 13.81 -8.41
N ARG A 96 -6.87 14.82 -8.61
CA ARG A 96 -7.14 15.86 -7.62
C ARG A 96 -8.55 15.72 -7.08
N GLN A 97 -8.73 15.94 -5.79
CA GLN A 97 -10.07 16.03 -5.20
C GLN A 97 -10.90 17.07 -5.93
N GLN A 98 -12.14 16.72 -6.28
CA GLN A 98 -13.08 17.58 -7.01
C GLN A 98 -14.37 17.83 -6.21
N LYS A 99 -14.56 17.07 -5.13
CA LYS A 99 -15.72 17.24 -4.25
C LYS A 99 -15.78 18.67 -3.69
N PRO A 100 -16.98 19.31 -3.68
CA PRO A 100 -17.16 20.63 -3.07
C PRO A 100 -16.66 20.66 -1.62
N LYS A 101 -15.93 21.71 -1.27
CA LYS A 101 -15.39 21.97 0.06
C LYS A 101 -15.71 23.37 0.54
N PRO A 102 -15.74 23.61 1.86
CA PRO A 102 -15.80 24.96 2.40
C PRO A 102 -14.69 25.86 1.85
N ALA A 103 -14.98 27.15 1.73
CA ALA A 103 -14.02 28.13 1.23
C ALA A 103 -12.71 28.08 2.05
N GLY A 104 -11.57 28.11 1.36
CA GLY A 104 -10.24 28.06 1.96
C GLY A 104 -9.70 26.66 2.24
N GLN A 105 -10.47 25.59 2.01
CA GLN A 105 -9.96 24.23 2.12
C GLN A 105 -9.39 23.76 0.76
N PRO A 106 -8.11 23.30 0.70
CA PRO A 106 -7.50 22.87 -0.55
C PRO A 106 -8.07 21.54 -1.04
N HIS A 107 -8.08 21.36 -2.35
CA HIS A 107 -8.33 20.10 -3.03
C HIS A 107 -6.97 19.39 -3.23
N TYR A 108 -6.77 18.27 -2.53
CA TYR A 108 -5.48 17.56 -2.55
C TYR A 108 -5.33 16.67 -3.77
N SER A 109 -4.08 16.64 -4.27
CA SER A 109 -3.52 15.59 -5.10
C SER A 109 -2.27 15.05 -4.41
N LEU A 110 -1.87 13.81 -4.65
CA LEU A 110 -0.59 13.29 -4.13
C LEU A 110 0.61 14.08 -4.68
N ALA A 111 0.48 14.65 -5.88
CA ALA A 111 1.49 15.51 -6.49
C ALA A 111 1.83 16.76 -5.65
N ASP A 112 0.91 17.22 -4.79
CA ASP A 112 1.14 18.39 -3.92
C ASP A 112 2.21 18.12 -2.85
N PHE A 113 2.55 16.87 -2.59
CA PHE A 113 3.54 16.46 -1.60
C PHE A 113 4.96 16.25 -2.18
N VAL A 114 5.16 16.65 -3.43
CA VAL A 114 6.48 16.71 -4.09
C VAL A 114 6.66 18.12 -4.64
N ALA A 115 7.86 18.71 -4.46
CA ALA A 115 8.13 20.09 -4.87
C ALA A 115 7.84 20.30 -6.38
N PRO A 116 7.12 21.35 -6.76
CA PRO A 116 6.86 21.68 -8.15
C PRO A 116 8.15 21.91 -8.94
N ARG A 117 8.21 21.46 -10.18
CA ARG A 117 9.38 21.62 -11.05
C ARG A 117 9.75 23.10 -11.25
N GLU A 118 8.75 23.96 -11.40
CA GLU A 118 8.96 25.40 -11.57
C GLU A 118 9.52 26.11 -10.32
N SER A 119 9.45 25.48 -9.14
CA SER A 119 10.07 26.01 -7.92
C SER A 119 11.58 25.95 -7.94
N GLY A 120 12.17 25.12 -8.81
CA GLY A 120 13.61 24.86 -8.85
C GLY A 120 14.14 24.07 -7.64
N VAL A 121 13.28 23.63 -6.73
CA VAL A 121 13.65 22.81 -5.57
C VAL A 121 13.84 21.35 -6.02
N ALA A 122 15.01 20.80 -5.72
CA ALA A 122 15.27 19.38 -5.94
C ALA A 122 14.52 18.56 -4.88
N ASP A 123 13.67 17.63 -5.35
CA ASP A 123 12.90 16.75 -4.45
C ASP A 123 12.98 15.30 -4.92
N TRP A 124 12.39 14.40 -4.14
CA TRP A 124 12.50 12.96 -4.32
C TRP A 124 11.17 12.29 -4.00
N ILE A 125 10.94 11.13 -4.62
CA ILE A 125 9.87 10.22 -4.25
C ILE A 125 10.46 8.85 -3.92
N GLY A 126 9.90 8.19 -2.91
CA GLY A 126 10.20 6.79 -2.63
C GLY A 126 9.17 5.85 -3.24
N ALA A 127 9.57 4.61 -3.46
CA ALA A 127 8.68 3.53 -3.89
C ALA A 127 9.03 2.24 -3.17
N PHE A 128 8.06 1.34 -2.99
CA PHE A 128 8.27 0.05 -2.36
C PHE A 128 7.34 -1.03 -2.90
N ALA A 129 7.82 -2.27 -2.81
CA ALA A 129 7.01 -3.48 -2.93
C ALA A 129 7.53 -4.51 -1.92
N VAL A 130 6.62 -5.08 -1.14
CA VAL A 130 6.93 -6.06 -0.08
C VAL A 130 5.96 -7.22 -0.11
N THR A 131 6.41 -8.39 0.31
CA THR A 131 5.56 -9.57 0.46
C THR A 131 6.01 -10.42 1.63
N ALA A 132 5.07 -11.14 2.23
CA ALA A 132 5.33 -12.21 3.18
C ALA A 132 4.59 -13.51 2.78
N GLY A 133 4.28 -13.66 1.48
CA GLY A 133 3.52 -14.80 0.95
C GLY A 133 4.33 -15.78 0.09
N LEU A 134 5.65 -15.60 -0.06
CA LEU A 134 6.46 -16.44 -0.93
C LEU A 134 6.59 -17.88 -0.41
N GLY A 135 6.08 -18.83 -1.19
CA GLY A 135 6.11 -20.25 -0.85
C GLY A 135 4.95 -20.76 0.00
N LEU A 136 4.05 -19.87 0.45
CA LEU A 136 2.91 -20.24 1.30
C LEU A 136 1.94 -21.23 0.60
N ASP A 137 1.80 -21.12 -0.71
CA ASP A 137 0.83 -21.93 -1.48
C ASP A 137 1.02 -23.44 -1.32
N ASP A 138 2.26 -23.91 -1.16
CA ASP A 138 2.54 -25.33 -0.95
C ASP A 138 1.89 -25.81 0.36
N LYS A 139 2.02 -24.99 1.41
CA LYS A 139 1.41 -25.29 2.71
C LYS A 139 -0.11 -25.18 2.67
N ILE A 140 -0.62 -24.19 1.96
CA ILE A 140 -2.08 -24.04 1.77
C ILE A 140 -2.65 -25.27 1.07
N ARG A 141 -2.03 -25.74 -0.02
CA ARG A 141 -2.46 -26.98 -0.71
C ARG A 141 -2.42 -28.20 0.20
N GLU A 142 -1.43 -28.33 1.07
CA GLU A 142 -1.34 -29.42 2.06
C GLU A 142 -2.53 -29.37 3.05
N LEU A 143 -2.86 -28.17 3.56
CA LEU A 143 -3.96 -28.00 4.51
C LEU A 143 -5.31 -28.28 3.84
N GLU A 144 -5.53 -27.73 2.64
CA GLU A 144 -6.75 -27.94 1.86
C GLU A 144 -6.95 -29.43 1.47
N ALA A 145 -5.87 -30.15 1.14
CA ALA A 145 -5.93 -31.58 0.88
C ALA A 145 -6.33 -32.43 2.12
N ARG A 146 -6.15 -31.87 3.31
CA ARG A 146 -6.59 -32.48 4.59
C ARG A 146 -7.97 -31.96 5.03
N HIS A 147 -8.64 -31.13 4.22
CA HIS A 147 -9.91 -30.46 4.57
C HIS A 147 -9.79 -29.59 5.83
N ASP A 148 -8.61 -29.02 6.09
CA ASP A 148 -8.37 -28.11 7.21
C ASP A 148 -8.52 -26.65 6.75
N ASP A 149 -9.76 -26.25 6.47
CA ASP A 149 -10.10 -24.92 6.00
C ASP A 149 -9.78 -23.85 7.05
N TYR A 150 -9.95 -24.19 8.34
CA TYR A 150 -9.63 -23.27 9.43
C TYR A 150 -8.16 -22.89 9.42
N ALA A 151 -7.27 -23.86 9.35
CA ALA A 151 -5.83 -23.61 9.30
C ALA A 151 -5.40 -22.90 7.99
N SER A 152 -6.03 -23.25 6.85
CA SER A 152 -5.78 -22.58 5.56
C SER A 152 -6.13 -21.10 5.62
N ILE A 153 -7.32 -20.74 6.10
CA ILE A 153 -7.77 -19.35 6.24
C ILE A 153 -6.87 -18.60 7.21
N MET A 154 -6.55 -19.19 8.35
CA MET A 154 -5.68 -18.57 9.35
C MET A 154 -4.26 -18.31 8.80
N ALA A 155 -3.67 -19.26 8.10
CA ALA A 155 -2.34 -19.10 7.51
C ALA A 155 -2.31 -17.96 6.48
N LYS A 156 -3.34 -17.86 5.62
CA LYS A 156 -3.50 -16.76 4.65
C LYS A 156 -3.64 -15.41 5.37
N ALA A 157 -4.49 -15.34 6.40
CA ALA A 157 -4.68 -14.12 7.18
C ALA A 157 -3.40 -13.67 7.90
N LEU A 158 -2.63 -14.60 8.46
CA LEU A 158 -1.37 -14.30 9.13
C LEU A 158 -0.29 -13.85 8.16
N ALA A 159 -0.19 -14.45 6.98
CA ALA A 159 0.74 -13.99 5.94
C ALA A 159 0.42 -12.57 5.48
N ASP A 160 -0.87 -12.22 5.35
CA ASP A 160 -1.30 -10.87 5.04
C ASP A 160 -0.89 -9.87 6.14
N ARG A 161 -1.10 -10.24 7.42
CA ARG A 161 -0.62 -9.40 8.55
C ARG A 161 0.89 -9.26 8.58
N LEU A 162 1.64 -10.28 8.22
CA LEU A 162 3.11 -10.19 8.10
C LEU A 162 3.55 -9.28 6.95
N ALA A 163 2.85 -9.29 5.82
CA ALA A 163 3.13 -8.37 4.71
C ALA A 163 2.89 -6.91 5.10
N GLU A 164 1.79 -6.62 5.81
CA GLU A 164 1.50 -5.28 6.35
C GLU A 164 2.52 -4.87 7.43
N ALA A 165 2.90 -5.79 8.31
CA ALA A 165 3.95 -5.56 9.30
C ALA A 165 5.30 -5.25 8.64
N LEU A 166 5.62 -5.92 7.53
CA LEU A 166 6.83 -5.64 6.74
C LEU A 166 6.75 -4.25 6.09
N ALA A 167 5.59 -3.87 5.53
CA ALA A 167 5.39 -2.54 4.97
C ALA A 167 5.58 -1.44 6.04
N GLU A 168 5.05 -1.65 7.26
CA GLU A 168 5.24 -0.73 8.39
C GLU A 168 6.70 -0.66 8.83
N ARG A 169 7.35 -1.80 9.03
CA ARG A 169 8.76 -1.88 9.40
C ARG A 169 9.67 -1.21 8.37
N MET A 170 9.42 -1.44 7.08
CA MET A 170 10.19 -0.80 6.01
C MET A 170 9.95 0.71 5.97
N HIS A 171 8.72 1.18 6.20
CA HIS A 171 8.45 2.62 6.27
C HIS A 171 9.14 3.28 7.47
N GLU A 172 9.16 2.63 8.64
CA GLU A 172 9.96 3.11 9.78
C GLU A 172 11.44 3.24 9.41
N ARG A 173 12.02 2.21 8.78
CA ARG A 173 13.42 2.24 8.34
C ARG A 173 13.68 3.32 7.29
N VAL A 174 12.73 3.55 6.38
CA VAL A 174 12.80 4.65 5.41
C VAL A 174 12.87 6.00 6.13
N ARG A 175 12.01 6.24 7.10
CA ARG A 175 11.98 7.49 7.87
C ARG A 175 13.25 7.73 8.68
N ARG A 176 13.79 6.66 9.27
CA ARG A 176 14.90 6.76 10.24
C ARG A 176 16.28 6.51 9.66
N GLU A 177 16.38 5.61 8.67
CA GLU A 177 17.67 5.07 8.21
C GLU A 177 17.93 5.40 6.75
N PHE A 178 17.08 4.93 5.82
CA PHE A 178 17.39 4.96 4.39
C PHE A 178 17.22 6.34 3.75
N TRP A 179 16.10 6.99 4.01
CA TRP A 179 15.90 8.40 3.64
C TRP A 179 16.28 9.33 4.79
N GLY A 180 16.03 8.90 6.02
CA GLY A 180 16.55 9.52 7.22
C GLY A 180 15.98 10.90 7.54
N TYR A 181 14.76 11.21 7.12
CA TYR A 181 14.16 12.53 7.36
C TYR A 181 13.58 12.71 8.78
N VAL A 182 13.52 11.62 9.59
CA VAL A 182 13.15 11.64 11.01
C VAL A 182 13.99 10.62 11.79
N PRO A 183 15.31 10.76 11.88
CA PRO A 183 16.21 9.76 12.46
C PRO A 183 15.97 9.51 13.96
N GLU A 184 15.42 10.50 14.66
CA GLU A 184 15.15 10.44 16.11
C GLU A 184 13.80 9.82 16.46
N GLU A 185 12.99 9.43 15.47
CA GLU A 185 11.68 8.82 15.71
C GLU A 185 11.80 7.54 16.53
N ARG A 186 10.94 7.41 17.55
CA ARG A 186 10.83 6.22 18.39
C ARG A 186 9.36 5.99 18.73
N PHE A 187 8.69 5.16 17.94
CA PHE A 187 7.28 4.84 18.14
C PHE A 187 7.10 3.39 18.59
N ILE A 188 6.11 3.19 19.47
CA ILE A 188 5.57 1.86 19.77
C ILE A 188 4.49 1.50 18.76
N ASN A 189 4.10 0.23 18.68
CA ASN A 189 3.16 -0.26 17.66
C ASN A 189 1.82 0.52 17.66
N ASP A 190 1.25 0.86 18.81
CA ASP A 190 -0.01 1.65 18.88
C ASP A 190 0.12 3.03 18.23
N GLN A 191 1.30 3.64 18.26
CA GLN A 191 1.55 4.91 17.58
C GLN A 191 1.75 4.73 16.07
N LEU A 192 2.36 3.62 15.65
CA LEU A 192 2.51 3.27 14.24
C LEU A 192 1.15 2.97 13.60
N VAL A 193 0.31 2.18 14.26
CA VAL A 193 -1.07 1.88 13.82
C VAL A 193 -1.91 3.16 13.71
N LYS A 194 -1.67 4.15 14.56
CA LYS A 194 -2.33 5.48 14.51
C LYS A 194 -1.70 6.44 13.52
N GLU A 195 -0.70 6.00 12.76
CA GLU A 195 0.01 6.82 11.76
C GLU A 195 0.56 8.15 12.36
N ALA A 196 1.08 8.09 13.59
CA ALA A 196 1.59 9.27 14.30
C ALA A 196 2.91 9.81 13.72
N TYR A 197 3.43 9.19 12.69
CA TYR A 197 4.69 9.54 12.02
C TYR A 197 4.51 10.61 10.94
N ARG A 198 5.64 11.23 10.57
CA ARG A 198 5.72 12.14 9.42
C ARG A 198 5.82 11.35 8.11
N GLY A 199 5.17 11.88 7.07
CA GLY A 199 5.14 11.24 5.74
C GLY A 199 4.02 10.22 5.61
N ILE A 200 3.82 9.71 4.41
CA ILE A 200 2.78 8.71 4.09
C ILE A 200 3.31 7.66 3.10
N ARG A 201 2.62 6.51 3.06
CA ARG A 201 2.90 5.43 2.09
C ARG A 201 1.65 5.02 1.29
N PRO A 202 1.04 5.93 0.51
CA PRO A 202 -0.16 5.62 -0.25
C PRO A 202 0.13 4.60 -1.35
N ALA A 203 -0.89 3.82 -1.71
CA ALA A 203 -0.79 2.72 -2.67
C ALA A 203 -1.74 2.89 -3.86
N PRO A 204 -1.33 2.50 -5.08
CA PRO A 204 -2.24 2.40 -6.22
C PRO A 204 -3.37 1.40 -5.97
N GLY A 205 -4.60 1.82 -6.25
CA GLY A 205 -5.83 1.08 -5.95
C GLY A 205 -6.49 1.49 -4.63
N TYR A 206 -5.90 2.44 -3.88
CA TYR A 206 -6.43 2.97 -2.63
C TYR A 206 -7.00 4.38 -2.81
N PRO A 207 -7.76 4.91 -1.83
CA PRO A 207 -8.55 6.13 -2.00
C PRO A 207 -7.81 7.38 -2.46
N ALA A 208 -6.50 7.52 -2.17
CA ALA A 208 -5.70 8.66 -2.63
C ALA A 208 -5.09 8.46 -4.04
N CYS A 209 -4.99 7.21 -4.50
CA CYS A 209 -4.47 6.83 -5.81
C CYS A 209 -5.29 5.65 -6.36
N PRO A 210 -6.55 5.86 -6.81
CA PRO A 210 -7.49 4.79 -7.09
C PRO A 210 -7.16 3.94 -8.33
N ASP A 211 -6.30 4.42 -9.23
CA ASP A 211 -5.93 3.70 -10.44
C ASP A 211 -4.93 2.58 -10.17
N HIS A 212 -5.37 1.35 -10.30
CA HIS A 212 -4.52 0.16 -10.16
C HIS A 212 -3.40 0.06 -11.20
N THR A 213 -3.56 0.69 -12.38
CA THR A 213 -2.59 0.59 -13.47
C THR A 213 -1.26 1.30 -13.16
N GLU A 214 -1.25 2.22 -12.17
CA GLU A 214 -0.03 2.85 -11.68
C GLU A 214 0.97 1.84 -11.10
N LYS A 215 0.51 0.65 -10.67
CA LYS A 215 1.41 -0.45 -10.26
C LYS A 215 2.36 -0.88 -11.37
N ALA A 216 1.95 -0.81 -12.64
CA ALA A 216 2.85 -1.14 -13.75
C ALA A 216 4.09 -0.23 -13.80
N THR A 217 3.92 1.06 -13.51
CA THR A 217 5.03 2.01 -13.43
C THR A 217 5.90 1.72 -12.21
N LEU A 218 5.28 1.49 -11.04
CA LEU A 218 5.97 1.12 -9.81
C LEU A 218 6.82 -0.16 -10.01
N TRP A 219 6.29 -1.18 -10.68
CA TRP A 219 7.01 -2.42 -10.98
C TRP A 219 8.24 -2.19 -11.85
N ARG A 220 8.13 -1.33 -12.87
CA ARG A 220 9.28 -0.96 -13.71
C ARG A 220 10.33 -0.17 -12.93
N MET A 221 9.91 0.79 -12.09
CA MET A 221 10.82 1.62 -11.29
C MET A 221 11.67 0.77 -10.33
N LEU A 222 11.07 -0.25 -9.73
CA LEU A 222 11.71 -1.09 -8.71
C LEU A 222 12.30 -2.38 -9.26
N ASP A 223 12.08 -2.72 -10.54
CA ASP A 223 12.30 -4.08 -11.05
C ASP A 223 11.70 -5.14 -10.08
N ALA A 224 10.43 -4.88 -9.68
CA ALA A 224 9.84 -5.46 -8.48
C ALA A 224 9.71 -6.99 -8.54
N GLU A 225 9.33 -7.54 -9.70
CA GLU A 225 9.21 -8.99 -9.87
C GLU A 225 10.56 -9.69 -9.66
N LYS A 226 11.62 -9.18 -10.26
CA LYS A 226 12.97 -9.72 -10.12
C LYS A 226 13.49 -9.62 -8.69
N ASN A 227 13.24 -8.49 -8.04
CA ASN A 227 13.80 -8.20 -6.71
C ASN A 227 13.01 -8.85 -5.57
N THR A 228 11.71 -9.12 -5.76
CA THR A 228 10.84 -9.63 -4.68
C THR A 228 10.12 -10.94 -5.01
N GLY A 229 10.02 -11.31 -6.28
CA GLY A 229 9.19 -12.42 -6.73
C GLY A 229 7.70 -12.11 -6.82
N ILE A 230 7.28 -10.87 -6.56
CA ILE A 230 5.87 -10.46 -6.67
C ILE A 230 5.53 -10.18 -8.13
N ARG A 231 4.53 -10.87 -8.67
CA ARG A 231 4.01 -10.66 -10.02
C ARG A 231 2.72 -9.86 -10.00
N LEU A 232 2.42 -9.16 -11.09
CA LEU A 232 1.11 -8.55 -11.32
C LEU A 232 0.28 -9.43 -12.25
N THR A 233 -1.01 -9.56 -11.93
CA THR A 233 -1.99 -10.14 -12.84
C THR A 233 -2.39 -9.12 -13.93
N GLU A 234 -3.19 -9.53 -14.91
CA GLU A 234 -3.74 -8.64 -15.95
C GLU A 234 -4.59 -7.49 -15.35
N SER A 235 -5.21 -7.72 -14.19
CA SER A 235 -5.98 -6.71 -13.44
C SER A 235 -5.14 -5.93 -12.43
N TYR A 236 -3.82 -6.06 -12.48
CA TYR A 236 -2.87 -5.42 -11.54
C TYR A 236 -3.05 -5.85 -10.08
N ALA A 237 -3.61 -7.03 -9.82
CA ALA A 237 -3.53 -7.66 -8.51
C ALA A 237 -2.14 -8.26 -8.29
N MET A 238 -1.64 -8.20 -7.07
CA MET A 238 -0.35 -8.77 -6.70
C MET A 238 -0.46 -10.27 -6.38
N TYR A 239 0.55 -11.03 -6.79
CA TYR A 239 0.70 -12.43 -6.43
C TYR A 239 2.14 -12.69 -5.99
N PRO A 240 2.38 -13.28 -4.78
CA PRO A 240 1.38 -13.71 -3.79
C PRO A 240 0.46 -12.58 -3.31
N THR A 241 -0.75 -12.93 -2.83
CA THR A 241 -1.73 -11.94 -2.35
C THR A 241 -1.28 -11.22 -1.08
N ALA A 242 -0.52 -11.90 -0.21
CA ALA A 242 0.11 -11.29 0.97
C ALA A 242 1.27 -10.38 0.54
N ALA A 243 0.94 -9.25 -0.06
CA ALA A 243 1.87 -8.25 -0.59
C ALA A 243 1.30 -6.85 -0.47
N VAL A 244 2.19 -5.86 -0.29
CA VAL A 244 1.88 -4.44 -0.23
C VAL A 244 2.84 -3.67 -1.13
N SER A 245 2.36 -2.65 -1.82
CA SER A 245 3.21 -1.79 -2.66
C SER A 245 2.68 -0.37 -2.69
N GLY A 246 3.56 0.60 -2.88
CA GLY A 246 3.15 2.01 -2.91
C GLY A 246 4.32 2.97 -3.04
N TRP A 247 4.01 4.21 -2.72
CA TRP A 247 4.93 5.33 -2.75
C TRP A 247 5.29 5.77 -1.32
N TYR A 248 6.46 6.40 -1.16
CA TYR A 248 6.81 7.11 0.06
C TYR A 248 6.90 8.61 -0.22
N PHE A 249 6.15 9.39 0.54
CA PHE A 249 6.21 10.85 0.55
C PHE A 249 6.74 11.34 1.89
N SER A 250 7.79 12.15 1.88
CA SER A 250 8.44 12.67 3.09
C SER A 250 7.97 14.05 3.52
N HIS A 251 7.08 14.69 2.71
CA HIS A 251 6.61 16.04 2.98
C HIS A 251 5.99 16.15 4.38
N PRO A 252 6.31 17.18 5.18
CA PRO A 252 5.84 17.30 6.57
C PRO A 252 4.32 17.41 6.69
N GLU A 253 3.64 17.93 5.68
CA GLU A 253 2.18 18.07 5.64
C GLU A 253 1.49 16.96 4.84
N ALA A 254 2.25 15.94 4.40
CA ALA A 254 1.67 14.79 3.72
C ALA A 254 0.68 14.07 4.64
N LYS A 255 -0.48 13.75 4.12
CA LYS A 255 -1.55 13.06 4.85
C LYS A 255 -2.35 12.19 3.89
N TYR A 256 -2.96 11.15 4.44
CA TYR A 256 -3.93 10.35 3.69
C TYR A 256 -5.21 11.14 3.45
N PHE A 257 -5.78 10.95 2.26
CA PHE A 257 -7.06 11.55 1.86
C PHE A 257 -7.75 10.64 0.84
N GLN A 258 -9.01 10.92 0.58
CA GLN A 258 -9.78 10.24 -0.46
C GLN A 258 -9.98 11.22 -1.61
N ILE A 259 -9.75 10.78 -2.85
CA ILE A 259 -10.11 11.54 -4.05
C ILE A 259 -11.61 11.81 -4.04
N GLY A 260 -12.41 10.83 -3.69
CA GLY A 260 -13.86 10.91 -3.76
C GLY A 260 -14.35 10.80 -5.20
N ARG A 261 -15.51 11.42 -5.51
CA ARG A 261 -16.06 11.42 -6.86
C ARG A 261 -15.38 12.46 -7.73
N ILE A 262 -15.12 12.12 -8.98
CA ILE A 262 -14.56 12.98 -10.02
C ILE A 262 -15.51 13.06 -11.21
N ASP A 263 -15.48 14.19 -11.92
CA ASP A 263 -16.33 14.48 -13.06
C ASP A 263 -15.62 14.19 -14.40
N ALA A 264 -16.37 14.28 -15.50
CA ALA A 264 -15.90 13.90 -16.83
C ALA A 264 -14.70 14.74 -17.31
N ASP A 265 -14.60 16.00 -16.90
CA ASP A 265 -13.48 16.89 -17.24
C ASP A 265 -12.14 16.34 -16.69
N GLN A 266 -12.13 15.88 -15.44
CA GLN A 266 -10.94 15.30 -14.85
C GLN A 266 -10.60 13.92 -15.43
N VAL A 267 -11.60 13.09 -15.72
CA VAL A 267 -11.38 11.79 -16.37
C VAL A 267 -10.78 11.98 -17.77
N ALA A 268 -11.29 12.95 -18.55
CA ALA A 268 -10.75 13.27 -19.87
C ALA A 268 -9.30 13.80 -19.80
N ASP A 269 -9.01 14.69 -18.83
CA ASP A 269 -7.66 15.19 -18.58
C ASP A 269 -6.71 14.06 -18.17
N TYR A 270 -7.12 13.21 -17.25
CA TYR A 270 -6.34 12.04 -16.81
C TYR A 270 -6.04 11.08 -17.96
N ALA A 271 -7.05 10.73 -18.77
CA ALA A 271 -6.89 9.91 -19.94
C ALA A 271 -5.85 10.50 -20.92
N ARG A 272 -5.97 11.80 -21.22
CA ARG A 272 -5.03 12.53 -22.08
C ARG A 272 -3.59 12.47 -21.52
N ARG A 273 -3.39 12.77 -20.22
CA ARG A 273 -2.05 12.75 -19.59
C ARG A 273 -1.42 11.36 -19.60
N LYS A 274 -2.23 10.32 -19.41
CA LYS A 274 -1.78 8.92 -19.35
C LYS A 274 -1.70 8.24 -20.72
N GLY A 275 -2.24 8.88 -21.77
CA GLY A 275 -2.28 8.30 -23.12
C GLY A 275 -3.30 7.19 -23.29
N LEU A 276 -4.39 7.22 -22.50
CA LEU A 276 -5.52 6.29 -22.58
C LEU A 276 -6.68 6.92 -23.36
N SER A 277 -7.59 6.09 -23.87
CA SER A 277 -8.92 6.55 -24.22
C SER A 277 -9.74 6.90 -22.98
N VAL A 278 -10.75 7.78 -23.13
CA VAL A 278 -11.65 8.14 -22.02
C VAL A 278 -12.34 6.88 -21.48
N ALA A 279 -12.80 5.98 -22.35
CA ALA A 279 -13.46 4.74 -21.94
C ALA A 279 -12.54 3.79 -21.14
N GLU A 280 -11.24 3.75 -21.44
CA GLU A 280 -10.26 3.00 -20.64
C GLU A 280 -10.04 3.64 -19.28
N ALA A 281 -9.93 4.96 -19.22
CA ALA A 281 -9.80 5.69 -17.98
C ALA A 281 -11.05 5.51 -17.09
N GLU A 282 -12.26 5.62 -17.64
CA GLU A 282 -13.52 5.36 -16.94
C GLU A 282 -13.57 3.94 -16.36
N ARG A 283 -13.09 2.94 -17.10
CA ARG A 283 -13.04 1.55 -16.64
C ARG A 283 -12.13 1.39 -15.42
N TRP A 284 -10.92 1.97 -15.46
CA TRP A 284 -9.95 1.86 -14.37
C TRP A 284 -10.32 2.73 -13.16
N LEU A 285 -11.00 3.85 -13.40
CA LEU A 285 -11.44 4.78 -12.37
C LEU A 285 -12.89 4.58 -11.93
N ALA A 286 -13.56 3.50 -12.39
CA ALA A 286 -14.97 3.24 -12.13
C ALA A 286 -15.42 3.45 -10.67
N PRO A 287 -14.64 3.05 -9.63
CA PRO A 287 -15.04 3.28 -8.24
C PRO A 287 -15.18 4.77 -7.85
N VAL A 288 -14.52 5.67 -8.58
CA VAL A 288 -14.48 7.11 -8.25
C VAL A 288 -15.18 8.00 -9.29
N VAL A 289 -15.59 7.47 -10.44
CA VAL A 289 -16.38 8.23 -11.43
C VAL A 289 -17.72 8.66 -10.84
N GLY A 290 -18.03 9.95 -10.94
CA GLY A 290 -19.22 10.59 -10.35
C GLY A 290 -20.39 10.78 -11.30
N TYR A 291 -20.30 10.33 -12.55
CA TYR A 291 -21.31 10.45 -13.61
C TYR A 291 -21.57 9.08 -14.26
N GLU A 292 -22.61 8.99 -15.08
CA GLU A 292 -22.85 7.78 -15.88
C GLU A 292 -21.80 7.72 -17.00
N ALA A 293 -20.95 6.68 -16.95
CA ALA A 293 -19.93 6.47 -17.98
C ALA A 293 -20.59 6.24 -19.36
N THR A 294 -19.95 6.76 -20.39
CA THR A 294 -20.44 6.61 -21.78
C THR A 294 -20.63 5.13 -22.10
N GLU A 295 -21.85 4.75 -22.49
CA GLU A 295 -22.17 3.36 -22.81
C GLU A 295 -21.11 2.76 -23.77
N ARG A 296 -20.64 1.57 -23.43
CA ARG A 296 -19.67 0.81 -24.22
C ARG A 296 -20.20 0.63 -25.64
N ALA A 297 -19.61 1.30 -26.60
CA ALA A 297 -19.63 0.77 -27.96
C ALA A 297 -18.88 -0.58 -27.93
N ALA A 298 -19.64 -1.63 -28.14
CA ALA A 298 -19.19 -3.03 -28.18
C ALA A 298 -18.20 -3.28 -29.32
#